data_f09df8b996e2ec3b031847dab62e0dec
#
_entry.id   f09df8b996e2ec3b031847dab62e0dec
#
_cell.length_a   1.000
_cell.length_b   1.000
_cell.length_c   1.000
_cell.angle_alpha   90.00
_cell.angle_beta   90.00
_cell.angle_gamma   90.00
#
_symmetry.space_group_name_H-M   'P 1'
#
loop_
_entity.id
_entity.type
_entity.pdbx_description
1 polymer ?
#
loop_
_entity_poly.entity_id
_entity_poly.type
_entity_poly.pdbx_seq_one_letter_code
_entity_poly.pdbx_strand_id
1 'polypeptide(L)'
;LCVDNDPAILDEKSDQKFFDKDGKASALAQNALEFCKSYHAAAQQTIIFSKALADSGLLVDRQAEITVGGRKINFSGFRIVDEQKLAQMSDDTFLEWRKKGWLPFLYAHLFSGAQWGRLTRLLGQKLDGKKAN
;
A
#
# COMPACT_ATOMS: atom_id res chain seq x y z
N LEU A 1 -8.27 -15.48 -13.00
CA LEU A 1 -7.48 -15.85 -11.83
C LEU A 1 -6.41 -16.85 -12.28
N CYS A 2 -5.14 -16.54 -12.02
CA CYS A 2 -4.04 -17.46 -12.27
C CYS A 2 -3.49 -17.94 -10.92
N VAL A 3 -3.01 -19.17 -10.88
CA VAL A 3 -2.32 -19.75 -9.74
C VAL A 3 -0.84 -19.85 -10.13
N ASP A 4 0.06 -19.46 -9.21
CA ASP A 4 1.48 -19.69 -9.40
C ASP A 4 1.75 -21.20 -9.33
N ASN A 5 2.38 -21.72 -10.35
CA ASN A 5 2.69 -23.17 -10.45
C ASN A 5 4.09 -23.50 -9.89
N ASP A 6 4.60 -22.71 -8.97
CA ASP A 6 5.87 -23.00 -8.30
C ASP A 6 5.70 -24.22 -7.39
N PRO A 7 6.48 -25.31 -7.57
CA PRO A 7 6.46 -26.50 -6.71
C PRO A 7 6.75 -26.19 -5.24
N ALA A 8 7.37 -25.07 -4.93
CA ALA A 8 7.60 -24.63 -3.55
C ALA A 8 6.32 -24.11 -2.86
N ILE A 9 5.28 -23.78 -3.64
CA ILE A 9 4.01 -23.20 -3.16
C ILE A 9 2.87 -24.22 -3.28
N LEU A 10 2.91 -25.09 -4.30
CA LEU A 10 1.88 -26.08 -4.57
C LEU A 10 2.35 -27.48 -4.12
N ASP A 11 1.52 -28.15 -3.33
CA ASP A 11 1.72 -29.55 -2.93
C ASP A 11 0.49 -30.39 -3.36
N GLU A 12 0.73 -31.32 -4.27
CA GLU A 12 -0.31 -32.23 -4.75
C GLU A 12 -0.87 -33.14 -3.64
N LYS A 13 -0.13 -33.36 -2.57
CA LYS A 13 -0.54 -34.16 -1.42
C LYS A 13 -1.28 -33.37 -0.36
N SER A 14 -1.38 -32.06 -0.51
CA SER A 14 -2.10 -31.19 0.43
C SER A 14 -3.58 -31.58 0.51
N ASP A 15 -4.13 -31.56 1.72
CA ASP A 15 -5.57 -31.72 1.95
C ASP A 15 -6.39 -30.50 1.46
N GLN A 16 -5.72 -29.36 1.24
CA GLN A 16 -6.35 -28.15 0.73
C GLN A 16 -6.37 -28.18 -0.80
N LYS A 17 -7.41 -28.75 -1.37
CA LYS A 17 -7.58 -28.78 -2.83
C LYS A 17 -8.30 -27.53 -3.33
N PHE A 18 -7.93 -27.06 -4.52
CA PHE A 18 -8.64 -25.97 -5.21
C PHE A 18 -9.96 -26.43 -5.81
N PHE A 19 -10.06 -27.69 -6.20
CA PHE A 19 -11.24 -28.28 -6.80
C PHE A 19 -11.61 -29.60 -6.08
N ASP A 20 -12.90 -29.88 -6.01
CA ASP A 20 -13.42 -31.15 -5.52
C ASP A 20 -13.29 -32.26 -6.60
N LYS A 21 -13.80 -33.46 -6.26
CA LYS A 21 -13.75 -34.61 -7.15
C LYS A 21 -14.60 -34.44 -8.43
N ASP A 22 -15.61 -33.57 -8.38
CA ASP A 22 -16.49 -33.23 -9.47
C ASP A 22 -16.00 -32.06 -10.31
N GLY A 23 -14.80 -31.52 -10.00
CA GLY A 23 -14.22 -30.39 -10.68
C GLY A 23 -14.82 -29.02 -10.28
N LYS A 24 -15.62 -28.97 -9.20
CA LYS A 24 -16.17 -27.73 -8.68
C LYS A 24 -15.16 -27.04 -7.79
N ALA A 25 -15.17 -25.71 -7.80
CA ALA A 25 -14.30 -24.92 -6.95
C ALA A 25 -14.57 -25.19 -5.46
N SER A 26 -13.53 -25.52 -4.71
CA SER A 26 -13.60 -25.69 -3.27
C SER A 26 -13.87 -24.36 -2.55
N ALA A 27 -14.19 -24.41 -1.26
CA ALA A 27 -14.33 -23.20 -0.46
C ALA A 27 -13.05 -22.35 -0.47
N LEU A 28 -11.86 -22.98 -0.48
CA LEU A 28 -10.59 -22.28 -0.60
C LEU A 28 -10.51 -21.49 -1.91
N ALA A 29 -10.82 -22.11 -3.04
CA ALA A 29 -10.80 -21.44 -4.34
C ALA A 29 -11.85 -20.33 -4.45
N GLN A 30 -13.05 -20.55 -3.89
CA GLN A 30 -14.11 -19.54 -3.85
C GLN A 30 -13.69 -18.32 -3.01
N ASN A 31 -13.16 -18.54 -1.81
CA ASN A 31 -12.68 -17.46 -0.94
C ASN A 31 -11.53 -16.66 -1.59
N ALA A 32 -10.59 -17.35 -2.25
CA ALA A 32 -9.51 -16.70 -2.98
C ALA A 32 -10.06 -15.84 -4.13
N LEU A 33 -11.07 -16.33 -4.87
CA LEU A 33 -11.71 -15.57 -5.94
C LEU A 33 -12.42 -14.30 -5.40
N GLU A 34 -13.18 -14.43 -4.31
CA GLU A 34 -13.85 -13.29 -3.68
C GLU A 34 -12.85 -12.27 -3.13
N PHE A 35 -11.75 -12.74 -2.55
CA PHE A 35 -10.64 -11.84 -2.16
C PHE A 35 -10.09 -11.08 -3.36
N CYS A 36 -9.81 -11.75 -4.48
CA CYS A 36 -9.30 -11.10 -5.69
C CYS A 36 -10.27 -10.07 -6.25
N LYS A 37 -11.59 -10.37 -6.25
CA LYS A 37 -12.61 -9.41 -6.68
C LYS A 37 -12.64 -8.17 -5.78
N SER A 38 -12.64 -8.38 -4.47
CA SER A 38 -12.62 -7.29 -3.48
C SER A 38 -11.36 -6.44 -3.60
N TYR A 39 -10.20 -7.09 -3.76
CA TYR A 39 -8.93 -6.41 -3.99
C TYR A 39 -8.95 -5.56 -5.27
N HIS A 40 -9.46 -6.13 -6.38
CA HIS A 40 -9.57 -5.41 -7.64
C HIS A 40 -10.46 -4.17 -7.50
N ALA A 41 -11.62 -4.31 -6.86
CA ALA A 41 -12.52 -3.17 -6.61
C ALA A 41 -11.84 -2.08 -5.77
N ALA A 42 -11.14 -2.46 -4.69
CA ALA A 42 -10.39 -1.53 -3.86
C ALA A 42 -9.24 -0.85 -4.62
N ALA A 43 -8.54 -1.59 -5.50
CA ALA A 43 -7.49 -1.03 -6.35
C ALA A 43 -8.05 0.03 -7.32
N GLN A 44 -9.20 -0.20 -7.93
CA GLN A 44 -9.86 0.78 -8.80
C GLN A 44 -10.24 2.06 -8.02
N GLN A 45 -10.80 1.92 -6.82
CA GLN A 45 -11.10 3.07 -5.97
C GLN A 45 -9.83 3.84 -5.58
N THR A 46 -8.73 3.13 -5.31
CA THR A 46 -7.44 3.75 -5.01
C THR A 46 -6.91 4.56 -6.20
N ILE A 47 -7.04 4.05 -7.42
CA ILE A 47 -6.63 4.76 -8.64
C ILE A 47 -7.42 6.06 -8.80
N ILE A 48 -8.75 6.00 -8.61
CA ILE A 48 -9.62 7.18 -8.71
C ILE A 48 -9.26 8.23 -7.65
N PHE A 49 -9.06 7.79 -6.40
CA PHE A 49 -8.64 8.67 -5.30
C PHE A 49 -7.25 9.28 -5.58
N SER A 50 -6.27 8.46 -5.99
CA SER A 50 -4.91 8.92 -6.26
C SER A 50 -4.86 9.95 -7.37
N LYS A 51 -5.70 9.78 -8.42
CA LYS A 51 -5.84 10.77 -9.48
C LYS A 51 -6.43 12.07 -8.95
N ALA A 52 -7.52 12.02 -8.21
CA ALA A 52 -8.14 13.21 -7.61
C ALA A 52 -7.18 13.94 -6.66
N LEU A 53 -6.38 13.19 -5.88
CA LEU A 53 -5.36 13.75 -4.99
C LEU A 53 -4.25 14.43 -5.81
N ALA A 54 -3.81 13.85 -6.91
CA ALA A 54 -2.81 14.48 -7.79
C ALA A 54 -3.35 15.76 -8.42
N ASP A 55 -4.60 15.76 -8.89
CA ASP A 55 -5.25 16.88 -9.56
C ASP A 55 -5.61 18.03 -8.58
N SER A 56 -5.74 17.74 -7.28
CA SER A 56 -6.12 18.73 -6.25
C SER A 56 -5.02 19.76 -5.93
N GLY A 57 -3.78 19.54 -6.34
CA GLY A 57 -2.64 20.38 -5.99
C GLY A 57 -2.15 20.24 -4.53
N LEU A 58 -2.73 19.32 -3.75
CA LEU A 58 -2.33 19.08 -2.36
C LEU A 58 -0.97 18.40 -2.22
N LEU A 59 -0.52 17.70 -3.27
CA LEU A 59 0.76 16.99 -3.23
C LEU A 59 1.93 17.92 -3.48
N VAL A 60 2.97 17.77 -2.68
CA VAL A 60 4.26 18.45 -2.84
C VAL A 60 5.40 17.44 -2.90
N ASP A 61 6.37 17.71 -3.76
CA ASP A 61 7.58 16.89 -3.83
C ASP A 61 8.40 17.07 -2.55
N ARG A 62 8.95 15.96 -2.07
CA ARG A 62 9.80 15.94 -0.88
C ARG A 62 11.08 15.15 -1.12
N GLN A 63 12.10 15.59 -0.37
CA GLN A 63 13.37 14.90 -0.24
C GLN A 63 13.66 14.76 1.25
N ALA A 64 14.29 13.68 1.64
CA ALA A 64 14.72 13.44 3.01
C ALA A 64 16.15 12.90 3.01
N GLU A 65 17.01 13.46 3.85
CA GLU A 65 18.31 12.89 4.19
C GLU A 65 18.20 12.17 5.53
N ILE A 66 18.61 10.92 5.55
CA ILE A 66 18.70 10.14 6.80
C ILE A 66 20.13 9.63 6.99
N THR A 67 20.58 9.53 8.23
CA THR A 67 21.87 8.92 8.56
C THR A 67 21.62 7.57 9.21
N VAL A 68 22.11 6.50 8.61
CA VAL A 68 21.96 5.13 9.11
C VAL A 68 23.33 4.45 9.10
N GLY A 69 23.78 3.96 10.25
CA GLY A 69 25.08 3.31 10.37
C GLY A 69 26.27 4.20 9.94
N GLY A 70 26.17 5.52 10.19
CA GLY A 70 27.17 6.51 9.77
C GLY A 70 27.17 6.86 8.28
N ARG A 71 26.21 6.37 7.52
CA ARG A 71 26.04 6.67 6.09
C ARG A 71 24.86 7.60 5.87
N LYS A 72 25.06 8.65 5.07
CA LYS A 72 23.99 9.52 4.61
C LYS A 72 23.28 8.89 3.43
N ILE A 73 21.98 8.80 3.51
CA ILE A 73 21.10 8.24 2.45
C ILE A 73 20.08 9.31 2.10
N ASN A 74 20.07 9.69 0.82
CA ASN A 74 19.09 10.65 0.31
C ASN A 74 17.91 9.89 -0.32
N PHE A 75 16.69 10.22 0.13
CA PHE A 75 15.45 9.78 -0.47
C PHE A 75 14.84 10.95 -1.25
N SER A 76 14.50 10.71 -2.50
CA SER A 76 13.82 11.67 -3.36
C SER A 76 12.81 10.96 -4.26
N GLY A 77 12.01 11.73 -4.99
CA GLY A 77 11.03 11.19 -5.92
C GLY A 77 9.77 10.68 -5.26
N PHE A 78 9.45 11.14 -4.05
CA PHE A 78 8.16 10.90 -3.41
C PHE A 78 7.43 12.21 -3.15
N ARG A 79 6.10 12.13 -3.02
CA ARG A 79 5.24 13.27 -2.73
C ARG A 79 4.47 13.03 -1.44
N ILE A 80 4.21 14.10 -0.73
CA ILE A 80 3.37 14.09 0.47
C ILE A 80 2.27 15.12 0.34
N VAL A 81 1.21 14.95 1.11
CA VAL A 81 0.17 15.97 1.25
C VAL A 81 0.71 17.13 2.08
N ASP A 82 0.54 18.33 1.58
CA ASP A 82 0.86 19.57 2.31
C ASP A 82 -0.31 19.91 3.23
N GLU A 83 -0.05 19.90 4.54
CA GLU A 83 -1.10 20.16 5.55
C GLU A 83 -1.63 21.60 5.49
N GLN A 84 -0.80 22.57 5.10
CA GLN A 84 -1.25 23.96 4.95
C GLN A 84 -2.20 24.11 3.77
N LYS A 85 -1.88 23.45 2.65
CA LYS A 85 -2.80 23.43 1.49
C LYS A 85 -4.09 22.69 1.81
N LEU A 86 -3.99 21.60 2.58
CA LEU A 86 -5.16 20.86 3.04
C LEU A 86 -6.05 21.73 3.93
N ALA A 87 -5.47 22.51 4.85
CA ALA A 87 -6.22 23.44 5.70
C ALA A 87 -6.91 24.57 4.91
N GLN A 88 -6.45 24.84 3.69
CA GLN A 88 -7.02 25.84 2.78
C GLN A 88 -7.98 25.23 1.74
N MET A 89 -8.25 23.92 1.83
CA MET A 89 -9.19 23.25 0.94
C MET A 89 -10.59 23.87 1.12
N SER A 90 -11.29 24.12 -0.02
CA SER A 90 -12.64 24.63 0.05
C SER A 90 -13.61 23.66 0.73
N ASP A 91 -14.59 24.20 1.43
CA ASP A 91 -15.63 23.40 2.09
C ASP A 91 -16.35 22.48 1.10
N ASP A 92 -16.63 22.95 -0.11
CA ASP A 92 -17.29 22.15 -1.14
C ASP A 92 -16.46 20.91 -1.52
N THR A 93 -15.16 21.09 -1.77
CA THR A 93 -14.25 19.99 -2.09
C THR A 93 -14.12 19.03 -0.89
N PHE A 94 -14.00 19.56 0.33
CA PHE A 94 -13.90 18.76 1.52
C PHE A 94 -15.17 17.91 1.74
N LEU A 95 -16.35 18.50 1.55
CA LEU A 95 -17.62 17.79 1.66
C LEU A 95 -17.79 16.73 0.57
N GLU A 96 -17.36 17.02 -0.65
CA GLU A 96 -17.33 16.04 -1.74
C GLU A 96 -16.45 14.84 -1.39
N TRP A 97 -15.22 15.08 -0.92
CA TRP A 97 -14.30 14.01 -0.52
C TRP A 97 -14.81 13.20 0.66
N ARG A 98 -15.49 13.85 1.62
CA ARG A 98 -16.20 13.16 2.70
C ARG A 98 -17.26 12.21 2.18
N LYS A 99 -18.12 12.69 1.25
CA LYS A 99 -19.20 11.88 0.65
C LYS A 99 -18.65 10.67 -0.13
N LYS A 100 -17.49 10.82 -0.77
CA LYS A 100 -16.79 9.76 -1.49
C LYS A 100 -16.01 8.80 -0.58
N GLY A 101 -15.94 9.08 0.73
CA GLY A 101 -15.18 8.25 1.67
C GLY A 101 -13.67 8.36 1.51
N TRP A 102 -13.15 9.47 0.97
CA TRP A 102 -11.71 9.64 0.69
C TRP A 102 -10.93 10.23 1.86
N LEU A 103 -11.59 10.91 2.78
CA LEU A 103 -10.91 11.52 3.94
C LEU A 103 -10.12 10.51 4.79
N PRO A 104 -10.61 9.29 5.07
CA PRO A 104 -9.83 8.30 5.80
C PRO A 104 -8.49 7.97 5.15
N PHE A 105 -8.44 7.88 3.82
CA PHE A 105 -7.20 7.61 3.08
C PHE A 105 -6.24 8.80 3.16
N LEU A 106 -6.76 10.02 3.08
CA LEU A 106 -5.99 11.25 3.23
C LEU A 106 -5.33 11.31 4.62
N TYR A 107 -6.11 11.10 5.68
CA TYR A 107 -5.57 11.11 7.04
C TYR A 107 -4.62 9.93 7.31
N ALA A 108 -4.89 8.74 6.78
CA ALA A 108 -3.97 7.62 6.85
C ALA A 108 -2.61 7.95 6.22
N HIS A 109 -2.61 8.68 5.09
CA HIS A 109 -1.38 9.16 4.47
C HIS A 109 -0.63 10.13 5.39
N LEU A 110 -1.29 11.11 6.00
CA LEU A 110 -0.66 12.05 6.94
C LEU A 110 -0.06 11.32 8.15
N PHE A 111 -0.81 10.39 8.76
CA PHE A 111 -0.31 9.61 9.91
C PHE A 111 0.85 8.67 9.52
N SER A 112 0.91 8.23 8.27
CA SER A 112 2.00 7.36 7.80
C SER A 112 3.38 8.04 7.87
N GLY A 113 3.40 9.37 7.84
CA GLY A 113 4.63 10.16 8.01
C GLY A 113 5.39 9.83 9.31
N ALA A 114 4.68 9.52 10.39
CA ALA A 114 5.29 9.10 11.66
C ALA A 114 6.04 7.75 11.57
N GLN A 115 5.81 6.95 10.52
CA GLN A 115 6.45 5.65 10.34
C GLN A 115 7.87 5.72 9.72
N TRP A 116 8.33 6.89 9.30
CA TRP A 116 9.69 7.06 8.76
C TRP A 116 10.78 6.59 9.75
N GLY A 117 10.61 6.87 11.05
CA GLY A 117 11.53 6.41 12.10
C GLY A 117 11.61 4.87 12.17
N ARG A 118 10.49 4.16 11.96
CA ARG A 118 10.48 2.70 11.89
C ARG A 118 11.22 2.18 10.66
N LEU A 119 11.00 2.78 9.50
CA LEU A 119 11.67 2.39 8.25
C LEU A 119 13.18 2.59 8.35
N THR A 120 13.64 3.72 8.89
CA THR A 120 15.07 4.00 9.08
C THR A 120 15.72 3.00 10.02
N ARG A 121 15.04 2.61 11.11
CA ARG A 121 15.53 1.58 12.03
C ARG A 121 15.66 0.21 11.36
N LEU A 122 14.64 -0.21 10.60
CA LEU A 122 14.67 -1.48 9.85
C LEU A 122 15.80 -1.50 8.81
N LEU A 123 16.03 -0.37 8.14
CA LEU A 123 17.14 -0.23 7.21
C LEU A 123 18.49 -0.36 7.93
N GLY A 124 18.64 0.26 9.11
CA GLY A 124 19.84 0.12 9.94
C GLY A 124 20.14 -1.32 10.28
N GLN A 125 19.16 -2.05 10.81
CA GLN A 125 19.28 -3.47 11.14
C GLN A 125 19.72 -4.32 9.92
N LYS A 126 19.14 -4.05 8.75
CA LYS A 126 19.49 -4.77 7.51
C LYS A 126 20.91 -4.48 7.04
N LEU A 127 21.39 -3.26 7.21
CA LEU A 127 22.75 -2.86 6.84
C LEU A 127 23.80 -3.45 7.80
N ASP A 128 23.48 -3.49 9.09
CA ASP A 128 24.37 -4.07 10.10
C ASP A 128 24.43 -5.60 9.98
N GLY A 129 23.32 -6.28 9.71
CA GLY A 129 23.28 -7.72 9.45
C GLY A 129 24.04 -8.16 8.19
N LYS A 130 24.22 -7.28 7.20
CA LYS A 130 25.05 -7.55 6.02
C LYS A 130 26.56 -7.39 6.28
N LYS A 131 26.96 -6.75 7.39
CA LYS A 131 28.37 -6.63 7.77
C LYS A 131 28.88 -7.85 8.56
N ALA A 132 27.96 -8.70 9.03
CA ALA A 132 28.29 -9.88 9.85
C ALA A 132 28.46 -11.19 9.04
N ASN A 133 28.31 -11.13 7.72
CA ASN A 133 28.60 -12.19 6.76
C ASN A 133 29.70 -11.73 5.78
#